data_0cb8c678661567b73b0974a2e79dc395
#
_entry.id   0cb8c678661567b73b0974a2e79dc395
#
_cell.length_a   1.000
_cell.length_b   1.000
_cell.length_c   1.000
_cell.angle_alpha   90.00
_cell.angle_beta   90.00
_cell.angle_gamma   90.00
#
_symmetry.space_group_name_H-M   'P 1'
#
loop_
_entity.id
_entity.type
_entity.pdbx_description
1 polymer ?
#
loop_
_entity_poly.entity_id
_entity_poly.type
_entity_poly.pdbx_seq_one_letter_code
_entity_poly.pdbx_strand_id
1 'polypeptide(L)'
;DEWLEAFTKTKFLNSDFKIIETLNHDTPYFDKHIARMEKTAKYYGFPFDIKKFPTITGSGIFRILLDKKGNFEVEYKELQTYQPDMVSISSITVNSSDDFLQYKTTYRPYYHVDYEEYYDELFFNEKGELTEGSRTNVILELDGKLYTPPVKCGLLNGIFRQQFLDEGKCIEKILYKKDLLTASAIYCVNSVRGIK
;
A
#
# COMPACT_ATOMS: atom_id res chain seq x y z
N ASP A 1 -8.00 -15.84 19.84
CA ASP A 1 -7.81 -15.90 18.47
C ASP A 1 -6.39 -16.20 17.98
N GLU A 2 -5.53 -16.69 18.89
CA GLU A 2 -4.20 -17.24 18.55
C GLU A 2 -4.27 -18.35 17.48
N TRP A 3 -5.38 -19.07 17.41
CA TRP A 3 -5.60 -20.12 16.42
C TRP A 3 -5.81 -19.60 15.00
N LEU A 4 -6.53 -18.50 14.86
CA LEU A 4 -6.77 -17.85 13.57
C LEU A 4 -5.48 -17.21 13.06
N GLU A 5 -4.72 -16.59 13.96
CA GLU A 5 -3.41 -16.00 13.68
C GLU A 5 -2.38 -17.06 13.26
N ALA A 6 -2.33 -18.19 14.00
CA ALA A 6 -1.49 -19.34 13.66
C ALA A 6 -1.90 -20.00 12.34
N PHE A 7 -3.20 -20.14 12.07
CA PHE A 7 -3.72 -20.71 10.82
C PHE A 7 -3.43 -19.81 9.62
N THR A 8 -3.63 -18.50 9.77
CA THR A 8 -3.30 -17.50 8.76
C THR A 8 -1.82 -17.53 8.48
N LYS A 9 -0.98 -17.47 9.51
CA LYS A 9 0.48 -17.53 9.40
C LYS A 9 0.99 -18.81 8.73
N THR A 10 0.37 -19.96 9.02
CA THR A 10 0.71 -21.27 8.41
C THR A 10 0.31 -21.32 6.92
N LYS A 11 -0.84 -20.77 6.55
CA LYS A 11 -1.29 -20.68 5.17
C LYS A 11 -0.32 -19.85 4.31
N PHE A 12 0.29 -18.84 4.89
CA PHE A 12 1.24 -17.95 4.21
C PHE A 12 2.67 -18.49 4.16
N LEU A 13 3.07 -19.29 5.12
CA LEU A 13 4.36 -19.99 5.05
C LEU A 13 4.43 -20.95 3.85
N ASN A 14 3.28 -21.45 3.38
CA ASN A 14 3.17 -22.32 2.22
C ASN A 14 2.93 -21.61 0.88
N SER A 15 2.61 -20.31 0.88
CA SER A 15 2.47 -19.53 -0.35
C SER A 15 3.82 -18.95 -0.78
N ASP A 16 4.08 -18.94 -2.09
CA ASP A 16 5.29 -18.35 -2.64
C ASP A 16 5.07 -16.86 -2.89
N PHE A 17 5.41 -16.02 -1.91
CA PHE A 17 5.35 -14.57 -2.01
C PHE A 17 6.66 -13.93 -1.60
N LYS A 18 6.90 -12.72 -2.06
CA LYS A 18 8.04 -11.87 -1.68
C LYS A 18 7.53 -10.62 -0.97
N ILE A 19 8.33 -10.10 -0.06
CA ILE A 19 8.13 -8.75 0.49
C ILE A 19 8.60 -7.76 -0.56
N ILE A 20 7.89 -6.66 -0.71
CA ILE A 20 8.15 -5.71 -1.79
C ILE A 20 8.19 -4.27 -1.28
N GLU A 21 9.15 -3.50 -1.75
CA GLU A 21 9.16 -2.05 -1.71
C GLU A 21 9.21 -1.45 -3.12
N THR A 22 8.60 -0.30 -3.29
CA THR A 22 8.64 0.45 -4.55
C THR A 22 8.98 1.89 -4.23
N LEU A 23 10.04 2.40 -4.83
CA LEU A 23 10.56 3.74 -4.53
C LEU A 23 11.19 4.38 -5.77
N ASN A 24 11.26 5.71 -5.77
CA ASN A 24 12.04 6.47 -6.73
C ASN A 24 13.52 6.51 -6.28
N HIS A 25 14.43 6.63 -7.23
CA HIS A 25 15.86 6.73 -6.95
C HIS A 25 16.21 7.83 -5.93
N ASP A 26 15.56 8.98 -6.03
CA ASP A 26 15.78 10.18 -5.23
C ASP A 26 14.74 10.37 -4.11
N THR A 27 14.08 9.29 -3.71
CA THR A 27 13.04 9.38 -2.66
C THR A 27 13.62 9.92 -1.34
N PRO A 28 13.00 10.93 -0.72
CA PRO A 28 13.40 11.41 0.61
C PRO A 28 12.98 10.42 1.72
N TYR A 29 12.25 9.36 1.37
CA TYR A 29 11.66 8.40 2.32
C TYR A 29 12.39 7.05 2.35
N PHE A 30 13.62 7.00 1.86
CA PHE A 30 14.38 5.75 1.73
C PHE A 30 14.41 4.97 3.06
N ASP A 31 14.78 5.60 4.16
CA ASP A 31 14.83 4.96 5.49
C ASP A 31 13.47 4.42 5.95
N LYS A 32 12.38 5.12 5.61
CA LYS A 32 11.02 4.67 5.92
C LYS A 32 10.64 3.41 5.12
N HIS A 33 11.08 3.32 3.86
CA HIS A 33 10.89 2.12 3.03
C HIS A 33 11.64 0.93 3.61
N ILE A 34 12.91 1.12 4.00
CA ILE A 34 13.74 0.08 4.62
C ILE A 34 13.10 -0.40 5.93
N ALA A 35 12.73 0.52 6.81
CA ALA A 35 12.10 0.17 8.09
C ALA A 35 10.79 -0.60 7.91
N ARG A 36 9.97 -0.26 6.90
CA ARG A 36 8.74 -0.99 6.60
C ARG A 36 9.02 -2.39 6.07
N MET A 37 10.02 -2.56 5.18
CA MET A 37 10.43 -3.88 4.68
C MET A 37 10.96 -4.75 5.82
N GLU A 38 11.81 -4.22 6.70
CA GLU A 38 12.33 -4.93 7.86
C GLU A 38 11.22 -5.36 8.82
N LYS A 39 10.27 -4.45 9.13
CA LYS A 39 9.09 -4.76 9.95
C LYS A 39 8.28 -5.90 9.33
N THR A 40 8.05 -5.86 8.02
CA THR A 40 7.32 -6.90 7.30
C THR A 40 8.08 -8.23 7.32
N ALA A 41 9.41 -8.19 7.10
CA ALA A 41 10.28 -9.36 7.17
C ALA A 41 10.24 -10.01 8.55
N LYS A 42 10.32 -9.21 9.61
CA LYS A 42 10.20 -9.69 11.00
C LYS A 42 8.85 -10.36 11.24
N TYR A 43 7.75 -9.78 10.75
CA TYR A 43 6.41 -10.33 10.93
C TYR A 43 6.26 -11.71 10.29
N TYR A 44 6.74 -11.88 9.05
CA TYR A 44 6.65 -13.15 8.32
C TYR A 44 7.82 -14.10 8.57
N GLY A 45 8.81 -13.72 9.37
CA GLY A 45 9.97 -14.54 9.67
C GLY A 45 10.97 -14.66 8.50
N PHE A 46 11.03 -13.66 7.60
CA PHE A 46 12.01 -13.62 6.53
C PHE A 46 13.35 -13.08 7.08
N PRO A 47 14.49 -13.70 6.75
CA PRO A 47 15.79 -13.12 7.09
C PRO A 47 15.94 -11.75 6.41
N PHE A 48 16.31 -10.74 7.19
CA PHE A 48 16.58 -9.39 6.69
C PHE A 48 17.98 -8.96 7.14
N ASP A 49 18.87 -8.73 6.19
CA ASP A 49 20.23 -8.23 6.43
C ASP A 49 20.44 -6.97 5.58
N ILE A 50 20.44 -5.81 6.22
CA ILE A 50 20.63 -4.52 5.55
C ILE A 50 21.95 -4.43 4.76
N LYS A 51 22.98 -5.18 5.14
CA LYS A 51 24.28 -5.22 4.42
C LYS A 51 24.16 -5.86 3.05
N LYS A 52 23.13 -6.68 2.83
CA LYS A 52 22.81 -7.29 1.54
C LYS A 52 21.85 -6.46 0.70
N PHE A 53 21.38 -5.33 1.26
CA PHE A 53 20.45 -4.46 0.52
C PHE A 53 21.13 -3.95 -0.74
N PRO A 54 20.48 -4.05 -1.90
CA PRO A 54 21.10 -3.72 -3.17
C PRO A 54 21.41 -2.23 -3.29
N THR A 55 22.54 -1.91 -3.90
CA THR A 55 22.82 -0.53 -4.32
C THR A 55 21.89 -0.18 -5.48
N ILE A 56 21.10 0.87 -5.30
CA ILE A 56 20.19 1.36 -6.33
C ILE A 56 20.95 2.40 -7.14
N THR A 57 21.09 2.17 -8.44
CA THR A 57 21.78 3.07 -9.38
C THR A 57 20.86 3.38 -10.55
N GLY A 58 20.98 4.60 -11.10
CA GLY A 58 20.18 5.05 -12.23
C GLY A 58 19.01 5.94 -11.78
N SER A 59 18.09 6.24 -12.68
CA SER A 59 16.88 7.04 -12.43
C SER A 59 15.62 6.20 -12.67
N GLY A 60 14.50 6.59 -12.06
CA GLY A 60 13.20 5.94 -12.25
C GLY A 60 12.68 5.21 -11.02
N ILE A 61 11.81 4.24 -11.24
CA ILE A 61 11.14 3.48 -10.20
C ILE A 61 11.83 2.13 -10.01
N PHE A 62 12.14 1.81 -8.78
CA PHE A 62 12.72 0.52 -8.37
C PHE A 62 11.72 -0.26 -7.53
N ARG A 63 11.53 -1.53 -7.87
CA ARG A 63 10.88 -2.51 -7.01
C ARG A 63 11.95 -3.40 -6.42
N ILE A 64 12.02 -3.42 -5.11
CA ILE A 64 12.92 -4.27 -4.34
C ILE A 64 12.10 -5.38 -3.73
N LEU A 65 12.49 -6.61 -4.02
CA LEU A 65 11.81 -7.80 -3.53
C LEU A 65 12.77 -8.55 -2.59
N LEU A 66 12.21 -9.03 -1.47
CA LEU A 66 12.91 -9.88 -0.51
C LEU A 66 12.22 -11.24 -0.48
N ASP A 67 12.96 -12.30 -0.75
CA ASP A 67 12.45 -13.67 -0.70
C ASP A 67 12.55 -14.29 0.71
N LYS A 68 11.94 -15.47 0.89
CA LYS A 68 11.95 -16.23 2.15
C LYS A 68 13.34 -16.69 2.60
N LYS A 69 14.33 -16.66 1.71
CA LYS A 69 15.73 -17.02 2.01
C LYS A 69 16.59 -15.81 2.39
N GLY A 70 16.01 -14.61 2.34
CA GLY A 70 16.71 -13.35 2.60
C GLY A 70 17.50 -12.82 1.41
N ASN A 71 17.18 -13.25 0.18
CA ASN A 71 17.78 -12.71 -1.02
C ASN A 71 17.00 -11.53 -1.52
N PHE A 72 17.72 -10.49 -1.93
CA PHE A 72 17.14 -9.32 -2.58
C PHE A 72 17.20 -9.45 -4.10
N GLU A 73 16.16 -8.95 -4.75
CA GLU A 73 16.04 -8.78 -6.19
C GLU A 73 15.58 -7.35 -6.47
N VAL A 74 16.08 -6.73 -7.54
CA VAL A 74 15.70 -5.39 -7.96
C VAL A 74 15.11 -5.45 -9.35
N GLU A 75 13.90 -4.92 -9.50
CA GLU A 75 13.26 -4.70 -10.79
C GLU A 75 13.24 -3.19 -11.07
N TYR A 76 13.65 -2.80 -12.27
CA TYR A 76 13.53 -1.44 -12.74
C TYR A 76 12.22 -1.26 -13.53
N LYS A 77 11.55 -0.13 -13.32
CA LYS A 77 10.36 0.25 -14.08
C LYS A 77 10.45 1.71 -14.51
N GLU A 78 10.13 1.96 -15.77
CA GLU A 78 9.94 3.33 -16.23
C GLU A 78 8.67 3.93 -15.63
N LEU A 79 8.72 5.22 -15.34
CA LEU A 79 7.54 5.96 -14.92
C LEU A 79 6.65 6.17 -16.16
N GLN A 80 5.43 5.66 -16.10
CA GLN A 80 4.44 5.93 -17.15
C GLN A 80 4.13 7.44 -17.20
N THR A 81 4.27 8.04 -18.37
CA THR A 81 4.00 9.47 -18.59
C THR A 81 2.51 9.79 -18.67
N TYR A 82 1.72 8.86 -19.19
CA TYR A 82 0.25 8.98 -19.22
C TYR A 82 -0.35 8.22 -18.04
N GLN A 83 -1.33 8.85 -17.38
CA GLN A 83 -2.12 8.23 -16.32
C GLN A 83 -3.57 8.72 -16.44
N PRO A 84 -4.55 7.81 -16.38
CA PRO A 84 -5.96 8.18 -16.33
C PRO A 84 -6.26 9.12 -15.15
N ASP A 85 -7.34 9.89 -15.26
CA ASP A 85 -7.83 10.77 -14.19
C ASP A 85 -9.00 10.17 -13.41
N MET A 86 -9.45 8.98 -13.79
CA MET A 86 -10.60 8.30 -13.19
C MET A 86 -10.15 7.22 -12.23
N VAL A 87 -10.91 7.04 -11.18
CA VAL A 87 -10.83 5.86 -10.30
C VAL A 87 -12.11 5.05 -10.45
N SER A 88 -11.99 3.72 -10.34
CA SER A 88 -13.13 2.82 -10.24
C SER A 88 -13.41 2.43 -8.80
N ILE A 89 -14.62 1.93 -8.54
CA ILE A 89 -14.96 1.30 -7.26
C ILE A 89 -15.01 -0.20 -7.50
N SER A 90 -14.21 -0.94 -6.72
CA SER A 90 -14.18 -2.39 -6.82
C SER A 90 -15.51 -3.02 -6.42
N SER A 91 -15.88 -4.07 -7.14
CA SER A 91 -16.96 -4.97 -6.74
C SER A 91 -16.50 -5.98 -5.67
N ILE A 92 -15.19 -6.07 -5.43
CA ILE A 92 -14.59 -6.98 -4.46
C ILE A 92 -14.58 -6.31 -3.09
N THR A 93 -15.09 -7.01 -2.09
CA THR A 93 -15.01 -6.61 -0.68
C THR A 93 -13.80 -7.25 -0.03
N VAL A 94 -12.95 -6.45 0.60
CA VAL A 94 -11.80 -6.95 1.36
C VAL A 94 -12.19 -7.24 2.81
N ASN A 95 -11.49 -8.16 3.46
CA ASN A 95 -11.70 -8.45 4.88
C ASN A 95 -10.73 -7.61 5.72
N SER A 96 -11.24 -6.73 6.57
CA SER A 96 -10.43 -5.83 7.39
C SER A 96 -9.49 -6.55 8.38
N SER A 97 -9.76 -7.81 8.69
CA SER A 97 -8.90 -8.66 9.51
C SER A 97 -7.82 -9.42 8.74
N ASP A 98 -7.74 -9.23 7.41
CA ASP A 98 -6.69 -9.83 6.60
C ASP A 98 -5.37 -9.06 6.78
N ASP A 99 -4.41 -9.67 7.46
CA ASP A 99 -3.11 -9.07 7.75
C ASP A 99 -2.31 -8.69 6.49
N PHE A 100 -2.58 -9.36 5.35
CA PHE A 100 -1.93 -8.99 4.09
C PHE A 100 -2.22 -7.57 3.62
N LEU A 101 -3.36 -7.02 3.99
CA LEU A 101 -3.68 -5.64 3.66
C LEU A 101 -2.75 -4.65 4.37
N GLN A 102 -2.20 -5.04 5.53
CA GLN A 102 -1.32 -4.19 6.32
C GLN A 102 0.17 -4.32 5.96
N TYR A 103 0.53 -5.37 5.21
CA TYR A 103 1.92 -5.66 4.83
C TYR A 103 2.11 -5.62 3.32
N LYS A 104 3.22 -5.00 2.90
CA LYS A 104 3.51 -4.82 1.47
C LYS A 104 4.21 -6.05 0.90
N THR A 105 3.43 -6.92 0.27
CA THR A 105 3.91 -8.18 -0.34
C THR A 105 3.48 -8.31 -1.80
N THR A 106 4.01 -9.29 -2.50
CA THR A 106 3.59 -9.65 -3.86
C THR A 106 2.27 -10.43 -3.88
N TYR A 107 1.81 -10.94 -2.73
CA TYR A 107 0.52 -11.61 -2.60
C TYR A 107 -0.59 -10.55 -2.52
N ARG A 108 -1.34 -10.37 -3.61
CA ARG A 108 -2.37 -9.34 -3.77
C ARG A 108 -3.59 -9.88 -4.50
N PRO A 109 -4.34 -10.80 -3.86
CA PRO A 109 -5.41 -11.53 -4.55
C PRO A 109 -6.61 -10.66 -4.92
N TYR A 110 -6.74 -9.47 -4.34
CA TYR A 110 -7.88 -8.58 -4.56
C TYR A 110 -7.66 -7.57 -5.69
N TYR A 111 -6.40 -7.37 -6.15
CA TYR A 111 -6.05 -6.23 -6.99
C TYR A 111 -5.84 -6.65 -8.45
N HIS A 112 -6.90 -6.50 -9.25
CA HIS A 112 -6.92 -6.78 -10.70
C HIS A 112 -7.40 -5.55 -11.46
N VAL A 113 -6.57 -4.51 -11.52
CA VAL A 113 -6.93 -3.20 -12.06
C VAL A 113 -6.44 -3.05 -13.50
N ASP A 114 -7.31 -2.56 -14.37
CA ASP A 114 -6.91 -2.06 -15.69
C ASP A 114 -6.39 -0.63 -15.55
N TYR A 115 -5.07 -0.50 -15.47
CA TYR A 115 -4.41 0.81 -15.33
C TYR A 115 -4.32 1.61 -16.63
N GLU A 116 -4.80 1.07 -17.75
CA GLU A 116 -4.98 1.84 -18.99
C GLU A 116 -6.26 2.66 -18.93
N GLU A 117 -7.30 2.14 -18.28
CA GLU A 117 -8.60 2.81 -18.13
C GLU A 117 -8.71 3.62 -16.84
N TYR A 118 -8.19 3.10 -15.71
CA TYR A 118 -8.32 3.74 -14.40
C TYR A 118 -6.96 4.04 -13.76
N TYR A 119 -6.88 5.19 -13.08
CA TYR A 119 -5.71 5.51 -12.27
C TYR A 119 -5.53 4.51 -11.13
N ASP A 120 -6.63 4.17 -10.45
CA ASP A 120 -6.67 3.16 -9.41
C ASP A 120 -8.10 2.61 -9.23
N GLU A 121 -8.25 1.52 -8.52
CA GLU A 121 -9.51 0.93 -8.08
C GLU A 121 -9.60 1.00 -6.57
N LEU A 122 -10.71 1.57 -6.05
CA LEU A 122 -10.93 1.80 -4.62
C LEU A 122 -11.70 0.64 -4.00
N PHE A 123 -11.27 0.19 -2.83
CA PHE A 123 -11.83 -0.97 -2.13
C PHE A 123 -12.56 -0.58 -0.86
N PHE A 124 -13.57 -1.37 -0.52
CA PHE A 124 -14.32 -1.29 0.72
C PHE A 124 -14.20 -2.61 1.47
N ASN A 125 -14.21 -2.54 2.80
CA ASN A 125 -14.19 -3.74 3.62
C ASN A 125 -15.62 -4.31 3.85
N GLU A 126 -15.71 -5.41 4.60
CA GLU A 126 -16.93 -6.12 4.95
C GLU A 126 -17.94 -5.29 5.75
N LYS A 127 -17.50 -4.15 6.30
CA LYS A 127 -18.35 -3.18 7.05
C LYS A 127 -18.80 -2.03 6.17
N GLY A 128 -18.45 -2.04 4.87
CA GLY A 128 -18.69 -0.94 3.95
C GLY A 128 -17.85 0.30 4.18
N GLU A 129 -16.73 0.16 4.93
CA GLU A 129 -15.77 1.22 5.17
C GLU A 129 -14.79 1.30 4.00
N LEU A 130 -14.47 2.51 3.53
CA LEU A 130 -13.44 2.75 2.53
C LEU A 130 -12.08 2.31 3.08
N THR A 131 -11.29 1.62 2.28
CA THR A 131 -9.95 1.16 2.66
C THR A 131 -8.86 1.93 1.92
N GLU A 132 -8.46 1.45 0.79
CA GLU A 132 -7.41 2.04 -0.05
C GLU A 132 -7.65 1.72 -1.52
N GLY A 133 -6.80 2.25 -2.39
CA GLY A 133 -6.68 1.79 -3.77
C GLY A 133 -5.77 0.57 -3.91
N SER A 134 -5.71 -0.01 -5.09
CA SER A 134 -4.83 -1.16 -5.36
C SER A 134 -3.34 -0.83 -5.21
N ARG A 135 -2.96 0.41 -5.42
CA ARG A 135 -1.56 0.90 -5.35
C ARG A 135 -1.40 2.21 -4.58
N THR A 136 -2.51 2.81 -4.11
CA THR A 136 -2.52 4.11 -3.42
C THR A 136 -3.31 4.05 -2.14
N ASN A 137 -3.02 4.93 -1.19
CA ASN A 137 -3.97 5.28 -0.15
C ASN A 137 -4.90 6.38 -0.66
N VAL A 138 -6.05 6.53 -0.01
CA VAL A 138 -7.09 7.49 -0.39
C VAL A 138 -7.19 8.58 0.65
N ILE A 139 -7.28 9.82 0.18
CA ILE A 139 -7.60 10.98 1.00
C ILE A 139 -8.83 11.65 0.38
N LEU A 140 -9.85 11.93 1.18
CA LEU A 140 -11.04 12.67 0.77
C LEU A 140 -11.02 14.07 1.36
N GLU A 141 -11.38 15.05 0.53
CA GLU A 141 -11.66 16.41 1.01
C GLU A 141 -13.15 16.55 1.30
N LEU A 142 -13.48 16.78 2.57
CA LEU A 142 -14.84 16.98 3.06
C LEU A 142 -14.88 18.27 3.88
N ASP A 143 -15.73 19.22 3.51
CA ASP A 143 -15.88 20.50 4.20
C ASP A 143 -14.54 21.24 4.41
N GLY A 144 -13.67 21.21 3.41
CA GLY A 144 -12.36 21.86 3.42
C GLY A 144 -11.31 21.21 4.33
N LYS A 145 -11.55 19.97 4.78
CA LYS A 145 -10.61 19.18 5.56
C LYS A 145 -10.27 17.86 4.87
N LEU A 146 -9.06 17.40 5.05
CA LEU A 146 -8.58 16.16 4.46
C LEU A 146 -8.72 14.98 5.45
N TYR A 147 -9.30 13.89 4.98
CA TYR A 147 -9.53 12.69 5.77
C TYR A 147 -9.03 11.44 5.02
N THR A 148 -8.46 10.51 5.76
CA THR A 148 -8.03 9.20 5.25
C THR A 148 -8.54 8.08 6.16
N PRO A 149 -8.89 6.90 5.62
CA PRO A 149 -9.30 5.77 6.48
C PRO A 149 -8.18 5.34 7.43
N PRO A 150 -8.52 4.94 8.67
CA PRO A 150 -7.55 4.36 9.60
C PRO A 150 -7.13 2.95 9.17
N VAL A 151 -5.91 2.54 9.55
CA VAL A 151 -5.34 1.23 9.18
C VAL A 151 -6.24 0.05 9.59
N LYS A 152 -6.99 0.18 10.68
CA LYS A 152 -7.95 -0.83 11.15
C LYS A 152 -9.08 -1.15 10.16
N CYS A 153 -9.30 -0.30 9.14
CA CYS A 153 -10.25 -0.60 8.06
C CYS A 153 -9.71 -1.66 7.09
N GLY A 154 -8.45 -2.07 7.19
CA GLY A 154 -7.83 -3.06 6.32
C GLY A 154 -7.10 -2.40 5.16
N LEU A 155 -6.03 -1.70 5.43
CA LEU A 155 -5.20 -1.02 4.42
C LEU A 155 -3.73 -0.99 4.83
N LEU A 156 -2.88 -0.79 3.85
CA LEU A 156 -1.46 -0.57 4.06
C LEU A 156 -1.23 0.84 4.66
N ASN A 157 -0.45 0.93 5.74
CA ASN A 157 0.02 2.22 6.20
C ASN A 157 1.09 2.77 5.24
N GLY A 158 0.64 3.47 4.20
CA GLY A 158 1.52 4.06 3.18
C GLY A 158 2.41 5.15 3.77
N ILE A 159 3.66 5.21 3.29
CA ILE A 159 4.67 6.17 3.78
C ILE A 159 4.20 7.61 3.55
N PHE A 160 3.66 7.91 2.38
CA PHE A 160 3.15 9.25 2.06
C PHE A 160 1.89 9.59 2.88
N ARG A 161 0.97 8.63 3.05
CA ARG A 161 -0.18 8.78 3.95
C ARG A 161 0.26 9.12 5.37
N GLN A 162 1.21 8.37 5.92
CA GLN A 162 1.71 8.61 7.27
C GLN A 162 2.37 9.98 7.40
N GLN A 163 3.10 10.43 6.37
CA GLN A 163 3.69 11.76 6.35
C GLN A 163 2.62 12.87 6.46
N PHE A 164 1.49 12.73 5.74
CA PHE A 164 0.37 13.68 5.83
C PHE A 164 -0.25 13.73 7.22
N LEU A 165 -0.36 12.58 7.88
CA LEU A 165 -0.85 12.50 9.25
C LEU A 165 0.13 13.13 10.25
N ASP A 166 1.42 12.83 10.13
CA ASP A 166 2.49 13.36 11.00
C ASP A 166 2.59 14.91 10.91
N GLU A 167 2.35 15.46 9.72
CA GLU A 167 2.34 16.90 9.45
C GLU A 167 1.01 17.58 9.81
N GLY A 168 0.02 16.84 10.32
CA GLY A 168 -1.31 17.36 10.65
C GLY A 168 -2.12 17.85 9.45
N LYS A 169 -1.72 17.46 8.21
CA LYS A 169 -2.42 17.82 6.97
C LYS A 169 -3.67 17.00 6.72
N CYS A 170 -3.77 15.84 7.34
CA CYS A 170 -4.86 14.90 7.16
C CYS A 170 -5.25 14.30 8.53
N ILE A 171 -6.51 13.90 8.67
CA ILE A 171 -7.06 13.31 9.89
C ILE A 171 -7.60 11.91 9.57
N GLU A 172 -7.35 10.93 10.43
CA GLU A 172 -7.98 9.62 10.31
C GLU A 172 -9.47 9.68 10.63
N LYS A 173 -10.27 9.15 9.72
CA LYS A 173 -11.73 9.04 9.87
C LYS A 173 -12.21 7.80 9.13
N ILE A 174 -13.12 7.03 9.72
CA ILE A 174 -13.84 5.98 9.00
C ILE A 174 -14.72 6.65 7.96
N LEU A 175 -14.52 6.26 6.70
CA LEU A 175 -15.18 6.82 5.53
C LEU A 175 -16.02 5.74 4.85
N TYR A 176 -17.14 6.13 4.29
CA TYR A 176 -18.09 5.26 3.62
C TYR A 176 -18.33 5.71 2.17
N LYS A 177 -19.05 4.91 1.41
CA LYS A 177 -19.40 5.25 0.01
C LYS A 177 -20.08 6.61 -0.10
N LYS A 178 -20.92 7.00 0.86
CA LYS A 178 -21.58 8.31 0.90
C LYS A 178 -20.57 9.46 0.99
N ASP A 179 -19.49 9.27 1.78
CA ASP A 179 -18.44 10.29 1.93
C ASP A 179 -17.66 10.46 0.63
N LEU A 180 -17.42 9.36 -0.10
CA LEU A 180 -16.79 9.39 -1.41
C LEU A 180 -17.64 10.18 -2.42
N LEU A 181 -18.97 10.02 -2.39
CA LEU A 181 -19.89 10.70 -3.31
C LEU A 181 -20.08 12.18 -2.98
N THR A 182 -19.82 12.61 -1.76
CA THR A 182 -19.98 14.00 -1.31
C THR A 182 -18.68 14.75 -1.17
N ALA A 183 -17.54 14.07 -1.36
CA ALA A 183 -16.23 14.70 -1.31
C ALA A 183 -16.06 15.76 -2.40
N SER A 184 -15.48 16.91 -2.06
CA SER A 184 -15.10 17.94 -3.02
C SER A 184 -13.90 17.52 -3.88
N ALA A 185 -13.05 16.63 -3.34
CA ALA A 185 -11.94 16.02 -4.07
C ALA A 185 -11.60 14.63 -3.49
N ILE A 186 -11.09 13.76 -4.36
CA ILE A 186 -10.54 12.44 -4.04
C ILE A 186 -9.08 12.45 -4.46
N TYR A 187 -8.19 12.23 -3.52
CA TYR A 187 -6.75 12.13 -3.78
C TYR A 187 -6.27 10.69 -3.61
N CYS A 188 -5.58 10.20 -4.60
CA CYS A 188 -4.86 8.94 -4.58
C CYS A 188 -3.38 9.21 -4.32
N VAL A 189 -2.83 8.69 -3.21
CA VAL A 189 -1.49 9.08 -2.75
C VAL A 189 -0.57 7.89 -2.55
N ASN A 190 0.67 7.99 -2.98
CA ASN A 190 1.75 7.08 -2.63
C ASN A 190 3.12 7.76 -2.72
N SER A 191 4.16 7.14 -2.16
CA SER A 191 5.52 7.69 -2.11
C SER A 191 6.26 7.71 -3.46
N VAL A 192 5.71 7.07 -4.49
CA VAL A 192 6.32 6.99 -5.84
C VAL A 192 5.79 8.09 -6.75
N ARG A 193 4.48 8.32 -6.71
CA ARG A 193 3.76 9.23 -7.61
C ARG A 193 3.29 10.52 -6.93
N GLY A 194 3.44 10.62 -5.62
CA GLY A 194 2.92 11.75 -4.85
C GLY A 194 1.40 11.73 -4.73
N ILE A 195 0.77 12.84 -5.07
CA ILE A 195 -0.68 13.07 -5.05
C ILE A 195 -1.20 13.13 -6.47
N LYS A 196 -2.29 12.44 -6.72
CA LYS A 196 -3.07 12.52 -7.94
C LYS A 196 -4.53 12.87 -7.58
#